data_f6bfddb774e164c0d1ac223d9571180f
#
_entry.id   f6bfddb774e164c0d1ac223d9571180f
#
_cell.length_a   1.000
_cell.length_b   1.000
_cell.length_c   1.000
_cell.angle_alpha   90.00
_cell.angle_beta   90.00
_cell.angle_gamma   90.00
#
_symmetry.space_group_name_H-M   'P 1'
#
loop_
_entity.id
_entity.type
_entity.pdbx_description
1 polymer ?
#
loop_
_entity_poly.entity_id
_entity_poly.type
_entity_poly.pdbx_seq_one_letter_code
_entity_poly.pdbx_strand_id
1 'polypeptide(L)'
;MSWLNILYKVRNGTQPNPNLSISARVHVNYWKLPVKKHFWNSKSYTRSLDIGVVLENVSDDIEDVAICLPFSVNTDNVKDLSECLHNETFASHLFNGRYRCFTLTDCPTYRYLQLQDEQEEGKNLCLYEVCDESKEIVKLNKGCMLLIKILSYPKNLNEIKEKPSKESAEDNKYNLYFRIRISNLSENDLCFNEDISNDFIQSAFSKSEMAEIVFNDKRNINHSDFQTITRERSFITLSKIDFFFSGSSEEETVTGSSPFNDCELLDSDLWKDYLSGLNTSSKKCLSYHWSVDESRKNKVFFKTVYSSHNFKVTTQVP
;
A
#
# COMPACT_ATOMS: atom_id res chain seq x y z
N MET A 1 -4.49 -1.02 18.18
CA MET A 1 -3.88 -1.90 17.14
C MET A 1 -4.62 -1.67 15.84
N SER A 2 -3.92 -1.19 14.85
CA SER A 2 -4.48 -0.89 13.52
C SER A 2 -4.28 -2.10 12.61
N TRP A 3 -5.27 -2.39 11.79
CA TRP A 3 -5.23 -3.53 10.88
C TRP A 3 -5.60 -3.09 9.46
N LEU A 4 -5.00 -3.75 8.48
CA LEU A 4 -5.28 -3.58 7.06
C LEU A 4 -5.48 -4.96 6.45
N ASN A 5 -6.69 -5.21 5.94
CA ASN A 5 -7.00 -6.47 5.31
C ASN A 5 -7.32 -6.26 3.83
N ILE A 6 -6.80 -7.13 2.99
CA ILE A 6 -7.00 -7.06 1.54
C ILE A 6 -7.71 -8.31 1.08
N LEU A 7 -8.82 -8.11 0.39
CA LEU A 7 -9.67 -9.16 -0.15
C LEU A 7 -9.94 -8.89 -1.63
N TYR A 8 -10.46 -9.89 -2.32
CA TYR A 8 -10.89 -9.78 -3.71
C TYR A 8 -12.23 -10.46 -3.94
N LYS A 9 -12.93 -9.99 -4.96
CA LYS A 9 -14.15 -10.62 -5.48
C LYS A 9 -13.94 -11.01 -6.93
N VAL A 10 -14.45 -12.18 -7.30
CA VAL A 10 -14.42 -12.68 -8.68
C VAL A 10 -15.75 -12.37 -9.35
N ARG A 11 -15.73 -12.01 -10.64
CA ARG A 11 -16.95 -11.86 -11.46
C ARG A 11 -17.68 -13.20 -11.55
N ASN A 12 -18.99 -13.15 -11.74
CA ASN A 12 -19.86 -14.32 -11.95
C ASN A 12 -20.30 -15.12 -10.71
N GLY A 13 -20.13 -14.63 -9.50
CA GLY A 13 -20.74 -15.23 -8.30
C GLY A 13 -20.31 -16.67 -7.99
N THR A 14 -19.41 -17.25 -8.77
CA THR A 14 -18.78 -18.51 -8.43
C THR A 14 -17.90 -18.27 -7.22
N GLN A 15 -18.11 -19.07 -6.18
CA GLN A 15 -17.15 -19.07 -5.06
C GLN A 15 -15.74 -19.18 -5.65
N PRO A 16 -14.80 -18.39 -5.13
CA PRO A 16 -13.42 -18.45 -5.62
C PRO A 16 -13.00 -19.90 -5.65
N ASN A 17 -12.56 -20.35 -6.83
CA ASN A 17 -12.01 -21.70 -6.95
C ASN A 17 -10.92 -21.84 -5.88
N PRO A 18 -11.04 -22.76 -4.91
CA PRO A 18 -10.06 -22.90 -3.84
C PRO A 18 -8.64 -23.17 -4.36
N ASN A 19 -8.50 -23.54 -5.63
CA ASN A 19 -7.23 -23.71 -6.32
C ASN A 19 -6.71 -22.42 -6.98
N LEU A 20 -7.51 -21.34 -7.04
CA LEU A 20 -7.12 -20.04 -7.57
C LEU A 20 -6.79 -19.11 -6.39
N SER A 21 -5.68 -19.35 -5.71
CA SER A 21 -5.18 -18.40 -4.72
C SER A 21 -4.51 -17.23 -5.43
N ILE A 22 -5.20 -16.09 -5.47
CA ILE A 22 -4.58 -14.85 -5.92
C ILE A 22 -3.60 -14.40 -4.87
N SER A 23 -2.35 -14.16 -5.30
CA SER A 23 -1.33 -13.57 -4.47
C SER A 23 -1.17 -12.08 -4.77
N ALA A 24 -0.71 -11.34 -3.76
CA ALA A 24 -0.42 -9.93 -3.92
C ALA A 24 0.85 -9.51 -3.18
N ARG A 25 1.56 -8.55 -3.76
CA ARG A 25 2.56 -7.75 -3.07
C ARG A 25 1.92 -6.42 -2.67
N VAL A 26 2.24 -5.95 -1.47
CA VAL A 26 1.64 -4.73 -0.92
C VAL A 26 2.74 -3.76 -0.52
N HIS A 27 2.63 -2.53 -0.98
CA HIS A 27 3.49 -1.42 -0.63
C HIS A 27 2.69 -0.42 0.19
N VAL A 28 3.05 -0.19 1.43
CA VAL A 28 2.36 0.75 2.30
C VAL A 28 3.32 1.81 2.80
N ASN A 29 3.02 3.08 2.51
CA ASN A 29 3.74 4.21 3.07
C ASN A 29 2.86 4.95 4.06
N TYR A 30 3.29 5.03 5.30
CA TYR A 30 2.71 5.94 6.27
C TYR A 30 3.54 7.24 6.32
N TRP A 31 2.88 8.34 5.99
CA TRP A 31 3.46 9.67 5.97
C TRP A 31 3.06 10.43 7.24
N LYS A 32 4.06 10.93 7.97
CA LYS A 32 3.88 11.85 9.09
C LYS A 32 4.75 13.07 8.84
N LEU A 33 4.19 14.12 8.29
CA LEU A 33 4.94 15.30 7.85
C LEU A 33 4.50 16.55 8.59
N PRO A 34 5.44 17.42 9.04
CA PRO A 34 5.11 18.65 9.71
C PRO A 34 4.40 19.62 8.76
N VAL A 35 3.42 20.34 9.27
CA VAL A 35 2.64 21.35 8.55
C VAL A 35 3.16 22.73 8.92
N LYS A 36 3.25 23.66 7.93
CA LYS A 36 3.51 25.06 8.19
C LYS A 36 2.38 25.66 9.02
N LYS A 37 2.65 26.01 10.27
CA LYS A 37 1.73 26.82 11.07
C LYS A 37 2.11 28.28 11.01
N HIS A 38 1.10 29.14 10.84
CA HIS A 38 1.30 30.58 10.81
C HIS A 38 1.48 31.21 12.20
N PHE A 39 1.11 30.56 13.31
CA PHE A 39 1.22 31.14 14.65
C PHE A 39 1.38 30.10 15.79
N TRP A 40 2.35 30.37 16.71
CA TRP A 40 2.55 29.84 18.07
C TRP A 40 2.62 28.33 18.32
N ASN A 41 3.84 27.87 18.45
CA ASN A 41 4.41 26.77 19.30
C ASN A 41 3.81 25.36 19.37
N SER A 42 2.89 24.92 18.54
CA SER A 42 2.59 23.47 18.46
C SER A 42 2.92 22.91 17.09
N LYS A 43 3.85 21.96 17.02
CA LYS A 43 4.08 21.17 15.80
C LYS A 43 2.77 20.46 15.45
N SER A 44 2.23 20.67 14.27
CA SER A 44 1.12 19.87 13.73
C SER A 44 1.59 19.07 12.54
N TYR A 45 0.99 17.91 12.36
CA TYR A 45 1.38 16.97 11.33
C TYR A 45 0.21 16.71 10.38
N THR A 46 0.49 16.63 9.09
CA THR A 46 -0.37 15.94 8.15
C THR A 46 -0.01 14.47 8.19
N ARG A 47 -1.03 13.61 8.17
CA ARG A 47 -0.87 12.16 8.14
C ARG A 47 -1.61 11.59 6.96
N SER A 48 -0.96 10.69 6.23
CA SER A 48 -1.53 10.03 5.08
C SER A 48 -1.03 8.60 4.99
N LEU A 49 -1.82 7.74 4.36
CA LEU A 49 -1.49 6.35 4.10
C LEU A 49 -1.55 6.10 2.60
N ASP A 50 -0.43 5.76 1.99
CA ASP A 50 -0.41 5.32 0.61
C ASP A 50 -0.41 3.80 0.57
N ILE A 51 -1.28 3.21 -0.23
CA ILE A 51 -1.42 1.77 -0.38
C ILE A 51 -1.28 1.43 -1.86
N GLY A 52 -0.22 0.71 -2.20
CA GLY A 52 -0.01 0.11 -3.51
C GLY A 52 -0.24 -1.40 -3.44
N VAL A 53 -0.99 -1.94 -4.37
CA VAL A 53 -1.28 -3.38 -4.44
C VAL A 53 -0.89 -3.89 -5.82
N VAL A 54 0.03 -4.84 -5.85
CA VAL A 54 0.33 -5.64 -7.05
C VAL A 54 -0.43 -6.94 -6.93
N LEU A 55 -1.45 -7.14 -7.72
CA LEU A 55 -2.07 -8.45 -7.88
C LEU A 55 -1.24 -9.26 -8.86
N GLU A 56 -0.81 -10.44 -8.44
CA GLU A 56 0.09 -11.28 -9.24
C GLU A 56 -0.70 -12.28 -10.07
N ASN A 57 -0.32 -12.43 -11.34
CA ASN A 57 -0.89 -13.41 -12.26
C ASN A 57 -2.42 -13.33 -12.38
N VAL A 58 -2.93 -12.11 -12.52
CA VAL A 58 -4.37 -11.85 -12.59
C VAL A 58 -4.94 -12.33 -13.91
N SER A 59 -6.12 -12.97 -13.83
CA SER A 59 -7.04 -13.19 -14.94
C SER A 59 -8.13 -12.11 -14.98
N ASP A 60 -8.88 -12.02 -16.08
CA ASP A 60 -9.94 -11.03 -16.29
C ASP A 60 -11.17 -11.22 -15.36
N ASP A 61 -11.07 -12.10 -14.38
CA ASP A 61 -12.20 -12.51 -13.54
C ASP A 61 -12.34 -11.68 -12.24
N ILE A 62 -11.39 -10.81 -11.89
CA ILE A 62 -11.49 -10.00 -10.68
C ILE A 62 -12.51 -8.88 -10.91
N GLU A 63 -13.51 -8.79 -10.03
CA GLU A 63 -14.52 -7.72 -10.03
C GLU A 63 -14.05 -6.51 -9.23
N ASP A 64 -13.57 -6.76 -8.01
CA ASP A 64 -13.06 -5.72 -7.12
C ASP A 64 -11.94 -6.22 -6.20
N VAL A 65 -11.18 -5.26 -5.70
CA VAL A 65 -10.27 -5.43 -4.57
C VAL A 65 -10.79 -4.60 -3.40
N ALA A 66 -10.95 -5.22 -2.25
CA ALA A 66 -11.41 -4.58 -1.04
C ALA A 66 -10.26 -4.35 -0.08
N ILE A 67 -10.09 -3.11 0.38
CA ILE A 67 -9.14 -2.71 1.41
C ILE A 67 -9.93 -2.35 2.66
N CYS A 68 -9.83 -3.20 3.69
CA CYS A 68 -10.53 -2.97 4.95
C CYS A 68 -9.63 -2.26 5.94
N LEU A 69 -10.14 -1.20 6.56
CA LEU A 69 -9.44 -0.28 7.44
C LEU A 69 -10.18 -0.14 8.77
N PRO A 70 -9.48 0.00 9.93
CA PRO A 70 -10.09 0.11 11.24
C PRO A 70 -10.66 1.50 11.56
N PHE A 71 -10.60 2.42 10.61
CA PHE A 71 -11.09 3.79 10.71
C PHE A 71 -11.97 4.14 9.51
N SER A 72 -12.76 5.20 9.65
CA SER A 72 -13.63 5.67 8.59
C SER A 72 -12.86 6.54 7.61
N VAL A 73 -13.12 6.35 6.32
CA VAL A 73 -12.54 7.12 5.23
C VAL A 73 -13.68 7.78 4.44
N ASN A 74 -13.45 8.98 3.91
CA ASN A 74 -14.32 9.61 2.92
C ASN A 74 -13.70 9.42 1.52
N THR A 75 -14.51 9.21 0.50
CA THR A 75 -14.07 9.10 -0.91
C THR A 75 -13.22 10.29 -1.35
N ASP A 76 -13.57 11.50 -0.90
CA ASP A 76 -12.82 12.73 -1.19
C ASP A 76 -11.39 12.72 -0.65
N ASN A 77 -11.14 11.90 0.37
CA ASN A 77 -9.81 11.71 0.96
C ASN A 77 -9.00 10.60 0.27
N VAL A 78 -9.58 9.89 -0.71
CA VAL A 78 -8.92 8.83 -1.45
C VAL A 78 -8.52 9.35 -2.84
N LYS A 79 -7.23 9.52 -3.04
CA LYS A 79 -6.64 9.99 -4.31
C LYS A 79 -5.90 8.85 -4.99
N ASP A 80 -6.08 8.73 -6.31
CA ASP A 80 -5.21 7.89 -7.15
C ASP A 80 -3.81 8.51 -7.24
N LEU A 81 -2.79 7.66 -7.23
CA LEU A 81 -1.38 8.04 -7.36
C LEU A 81 -0.71 7.42 -8.60
N SER A 82 -1.45 6.71 -9.43
CA SER A 82 -0.89 6.06 -10.60
C SER A 82 -0.35 7.04 -11.64
N GLU A 83 -0.92 8.25 -11.73
CA GLU A 83 -0.41 9.31 -12.60
C GLU A 83 1.06 9.66 -12.31
N CYS A 84 1.48 9.64 -11.03
CA CYS A 84 2.88 9.89 -10.67
C CYS A 84 3.82 8.83 -11.25
N LEU A 85 3.32 7.62 -11.51
CA LEU A 85 4.09 6.49 -12.06
C LEU A 85 4.23 6.54 -13.58
N HIS A 86 3.60 7.50 -14.26
CA HIS A 86 3.87 7.76 -15.68
C HIS A 86 5.28 8.33 -15.88
N ASN A 87 5.86 8.92 -14.83
CA ASN A 87 7.26 9.31 -14.80
C ASN A 87 8.14 8.07 -14.60
N GLU A 88 8.87 7.67 -15.66
CA GLU A 88 9.72 6.48 -15.67
C GLU A 88 10.81 6.51 -14.59
N THR A 89 11.35 7.69 -14.30
CA THR A 89 12.37 7.86 -13.26
C THR A 89 11.77 7.61 -11.87
N PHE A 90 10.58 8.16 -11.62
CA PHE A 90 9.87 7.94 -10.36
C PHE A 90 9.44 6.48 -10.19
N ALA A 91 8.87 5.87 -11.24
CA ALA A 91 8.49 4.45 -11.23
C ALA A 91 9.70 3.55 -10.97
N SER A 92 10.84 3.86 -11.63
CA SER A 92 12.10 3.13 -11.47
C SER A 92 12.63 3.20 -10.03
N HIS A 93 12.50 4.35 -9.40
CA HIS A 93 12.88 4.55 -7.99
C HIS A 93 11.95 3.80 -7.03
N LEU A 94 10.63 3.92 -7.24
CA LEU A 94 9.64 3.29 -6.38
C LEU A 94 9.72 1.76 -6.39
N PHE A 95 10.02 1.16 -7.55
CA PHE A 95 10.07 -0.29 -7.72
C PHE A 95 11.49 -0.86 -7.71
N ASN A 96 12.50 -0.01 -7.49
CA ASN A 96 13.91 -0.39 -7.52
C ASN A 96 14.29 -1.17 -8.79
N GLY A 97 13.95 -0.63 -9.95
CA GLY A 97 14.22 -1.24 -11.25
C GLY A 97 14.12 -0.21 -12.38
N ARG A 98 14.64 -0.50 -13.56
CA ARG A 98 14.54 0.40 -14.71
C ARG A 98 13.25 0.13 -15.46
N TYR A 99 12.29 1.04 -15.40
CA TYR A 99 10.99 0.90 -16.05
C TYR A 99 10.82 1.86 -17.22
N ARG A 100 10.12 1.40 -18.26
CA ARG A 100 9.52 2.23 -19.31
C ARG A 100 8.00 2.20 -19.17
N CYS A 101 7.37 3.35 -19.43
CA CYS A 101 5.93 3.51 -19.35
C CYS A 101 5.32 3.62 -20.74
N PHE A 102 4.34 2.77 -21.04
CA PHE A 102 3.62 2.73 -22.30
C PHE A 102 2.13 2.98 -22.09
N THR A 103 1.54 3.79 -22.98
CA THR A 103 0.09 3.98 -23.03
C THR A 103 -0.56 2.82 -23.77
N LEU A 104 -1.63 2.27 -23.22
CA LEU A 104 -2.45 1.27 -23.87
C LEU A 104 -3.55 1.96 -24.68
N THR A 105 -3.51 1.82 -26.01
CA THR A 105 -4.46 2.50 -26.91
C THR A 105 -5.91 2.06 -26.70
N ASP A 106 -6.10 0.78 -26.39
CA ASP A 106 -7.41 0.16 -26.27
C ASP A 106 -8.04 0.32 -24.87
N CYS A 107 -7.26 0.80 -23.91
CA CYS A 107 -7.72 0.93 -22.53
C CYS A 107 -7.04 2.14 -21.84
N PRO A 108 -7.59 3.35 -21.97
CA PRO A 108 -6.95 4.58 -21.50
C PRO A 108 -6.77 4.64 -19.98
N THR A 109 -7.51 3.83 -19.22
CA THR A 109 -7.37 3.69 -17.75
C THR A 109 -6.18 2.85 -17.33
N TYR A 110 -5.39 2.35 -18.30
CA TYR A 110 -4.22 1.53 -18.03
C TYR A 110 -2.97 2.09 -18.67
N ARG A 111 -1.87 1.86 -17.97
CA ARG A 111 -0.50 2.05 -18.49
C ARG A 111 0.27 0.75 -18.28
N TYR A 112 1.24 0.51 -19.12
CA TYR A 112 2.09 -0.66 -19.00
C TYR A 112 3.51 -0.22 -18.60
N LEU A 113 3.97 -0.71 -17.45
CA LEU A 113 5.32 -0.51 -16.97
C LEU A 113 6.15 -1.75 -17.29
N GLN A 114 7.04 -1.62 -18.27
CA GLN A 114 7.95 -2.67 -18.68
C GLN A 114 9.28 -2.54 -17.96
N LEU A 115 9.69 -3.60 -17.28
CA LEU A 115 11.03 -3.69 -16.71
C LEU A 115 12.06 -3.90 -17.84
N GLN A 116 13.14 -3.11 -17.81
CA GLN A 116 14.20 -3.12 -18.83
C GLN A 116 15.31 -4.15 -18.54
N ASP A 117 15.27 -4.80 -17.38
CA ASP A 117 16.27 -5.79 -16.99
C ASP A 117 15.85 -7.18 -17.51
N GLU A 118 16.63 -7.74 -18.46
CA GLU A 118 16.35 -9.01 -19.11
C GLU A 118 16.43 -10.22 -18.15
N GLN A 119 17.06 -10.08 -16.97
CA GLN A 119 17.23 -11.17 -16.01
C GLN A 119 16.02 -11.34 -15.07
N GLU A 120 15.07 -10.42 -15.08
CA GLU A 120 13.92 -10.41 -14.19
C GLU A 120 12.59 -10.44 -14.95
N GLU A 121 12.40 -11.47 -15.80
CA GLU A 121 11.10 -11.71 -16.44
C GLU A 121 9.99 -11.89 -15.39
N GLY A 122 8.84 -11.22 -15.63
CA GLY A 122 7.67 -11.32 -14.74
C GLY A 122 7.44 -10.14 -13.77
N LYS A 123 8.29 -9.11 -13.80
CA LYS A 123 8.07 -7.89 -13.01
C LYS A 123 7.37 -6.76 -13.77
N ASN A 124 6.90 -7.01 -14.99
CA ASN A 124 6.10 -6.05 -15.73
C ASN A 124 4.76 -5.81 -15.02
N LEU A 125 4.32 -4.57 -15.00
CA LEU A 125 3.12 -4.14 -14.29
C LEU A 125 2.13 -3.50 -15.24
N CYS A 126 0.88 -3.92 -15.15
CA CYS A 126 -0.24 -3.23 -15.75
C CYS A 126 -0.78 -2.25 -14.71
N LEU A 127 -0.51 -0.96 -14.89
CA LEU A 127 -0.91 0.09 -13.97
C LEU A 127 -2.37 0.45 -14.21
N TYR A 128 -3.21 0.31 -13.19
CA TYR A 128 -4.61 0.68 -13.18
C TYR A 128 -4.81 2.05 -12.54
N GLU A 129 -5.42 2.97 -13.26
CA GLU A 129 -5.80 4.30 -12.75
C GLU A 129 -7.16 4.21 -12.05
N VAL A 130 -7.16 4.52 -10.75
CA VAL A 130 -8.37 4.43 -9.90
C VAL A 130 -9.20 5.69 -10.07
N CYS A 131 -10.23 5.65 -10.91
CA CYS A 131 -11.16 6.75 -11.12
C CYS A 131 -12.24 6.82 -10.03
N ASP A 132 -13.04 7.89 -10.02
CA ASP A 132 -14.08 8.07 -9.00
C ASP A 132 -15.18 7.01 -9.08
N GLU A 133 -15.55 6.59 -10.31
CA GLU A 133 -16.56 5.54 -10.51
C GLU A 133 -16.07 4.16 -10.05
N SER A 134 -14.76 3.95 -9.98
CA SER A 134 -14.16 2.70 -9.51
C SER A 134 -14.04 2.62 -7.99
N LYS A 135 -14.27 3.71 -7.26
CA LYS A 135 -14.15 3.77 -5.80
C LYS A 135 -15.52 3.70 -5.13
N GLU A 136 -15.63 2.85 -4.13
CA GLU A 136 -16.80 2.77 -3.27
C GLU A 136 -16.38 2.54 -1.83
N ILE A 137 -17.04 3.19 -0.87
CA ILE A 137 -16.80 2.99 0.55
C ILE A 137 -18.02 2.35 1.20
N VAL A 138 -17.81 1.18 1.78
CA VAL A 138 -18.80 0.47 2.58
C VAL A 138 -18.47 0.67 4.05
N LYS A 139 -19.41 1.24 4.80
CA LYS A 139 -19.25 1.46 6.25
C LYS A 139 -19.35 0.11 6.98
N LEU A 140 -18.42 -0.13 7.89
CA LEU A 140 -18.43 -1.25 8.83
C LEU A 140 -18.80 -0.73 10.23
N ASN A 141 -19.06 -1.62 11.18
CA ASN A 141 -19.29 -1.22 12.58
C ASN A 141 -18.03 -0.59 13.17
N LYS A 142 -16.86 -1.10 12.77
CA LYS A 142 -15.57 -0.54 13.15
C LYS A 142 -14.72 -0.31 11.91
N GLY A 143 -14.71 0.94 11.43
CA GLY A 143 -13.93 1.32 10.24
C GLY A 143 -14.73 1.29 8.94
N CYS A 144 -14.06 0.95 7.86
CA CYS A 144 -14.68 0.87 6.53
C CYS A 144 -13.99 -0.16 5.63
N MET A 145 -14.65 -0.48 4.55
CA MET A 145 -14.14 -1.26 3.43
C MET A 145 -14.13 -0.36 2.19
N LEU A 146 -12.95 -0.04 1.69
CA LEU A 146 -12.75 0.68 0.44
C LEU A 146 -12.68 -0.35 -0.69
N LEU A 147 -13.61 -0.27 -1.61
CA LEU A 147 -13.69 -1.11 -2.80
C LEU A 147 -13.03 -0.40 -3.98
N ILE A 148 -12.14 -1.09 -4.65
CA ILE A 148 -11.55 -0.68 -5.92
C ILE A 148 -12.09 -1.63 -7.00
N LYS A 149 -13.08 -1.16 -7.76
CA LYS A 149 -13.72 -1.93 -8.83
C LYS A 149 -12.82 -1.93 -10.05
N ILE A 150 -12.61 -3.09 -10.64
CA ILE A 150 -11.87 -3.22 -11.90
C ILE A 150 -12.88 -3.13 -13.04
N LEU A 151 -13.04 -1.93 -13.62
CA LEU A 151 -14.11 -1.62 -14.58
C LEU A 151 -13.89 -2.28 -15.94
N SER A 152 -12.63 -2.41 -16.37
CA SER A 152 -12.25 -2.97 -17.66
C SER A 152 -10.93 -3.72 -17.52
N TYR A 153 -10.60 -4.49 -18.55
CA TYR A 153 -9.32 -5.19 -18.65
C TYR A 153 -8.65 -4.89 -19.99
N PRO A 154 -7.32 -4.74 -20.01
CA PRO A 154 -6.60 -4.55 -21.27
C PRO A 154 -6.64 -5.83 -22.11
N LYS A 155 -7.17 -5.74 -23.34
CA LYS A 155 -7.38 -6.91 -24.21
C LYS A 155 -6.13 -7.33 -24.97
N ASN A 156 -5.19 -6.41 -25.22
CA ASN A 156 -4.08 -6.61 -26.18
C ASN A 156 -2.70 -6.41 -25.54
N LEU A 157 -2.49 -6.92 -24.31
CA LEU A 157 -1.15 -6.90 -23.70
C LEU A 157 -0.09 -7.64 -24.53
N ASN A 158 -0.51 -8.58 -25.37
CA ASN A 158 0.40 -9.34 -26.25
C ASN A 158 1.01 -8.49 -27.37
N GLU A 159 0.37 -7.38 -27.77
CA GLU A 159 0.92 -6.48 -28.80
C GLU A 159 2.11 -5.66 -28.30
N ILE A 160 2.22 -5.48 -26.97
CA ILE A 160 3.31 -4.73 -26.33
C ILE A 160 4.52 -5.64 -26.05
N LYS A 161 4.30 -6.95 -25.95
CA LYS A 161 5.40 -7.91 -25.79
C LYS A 161 6.14 -8.02 -27.10
N GLU A 162 7.26 -7.31 -27.25
CA GLU A 162 8.13 -7.32 -28.45
C GLU A 162 8.67 -8.73 -28.83
N LYS A 163 8.49 -9.72 -27.96
CA LYS A 163 8.76 -11.14 -28.25
C LYS A 163 7.66 -12.00 -27.63
N PRO A 164 6.77 -12.59 -28.44
CA PRO A 164 5.95 -13.67 -27.91
C PRO A 164 6.89 -14.82 -27.52
N SER A 165 7.08 -15.06 -26.24
CA SER A 165 7.66 -16.31 -25.78
C SER A 165 6.82 -17.44 -26.36
N LYS A 166 7.48 -18.42 -27.02
CA LYS A 166 6.83 -19.52 -27.76
C LYS A 166 6.03 -20.48 -26.86
N GLU A 167 5.88 -20.18 -25.58
CA GLU A 167 5.17 -21.01 -24.64
C GLU A 167 3.80 -20.39 -24.33
N SER A 168 2.79 -21.10 -24.80
CA SER A 168 1.37 -21.07 -24.45
C SER A 168 0.58 -19.78 -24.74
N ALA A 169 -0.23 -19.87 -25.78
CA ALA A 169 -1.34 -18.96 -26.10
C ALA A 169 -2.52 -19.04 -25.09
N GLU A 170 -2.37 -19.72 -23.94
CA GLU A 170 -3.48 -20.04 -23.05
C GLU A 170 -3.56 -19.21 -21.76
N ASP A 171 -2.52 -18.47 -21.35
CA ASP A 171 -2.57 -17.73 -20.10
C ASP A 171 -2.24 -16.24 -20.32
N ASN A 172 -3.28 -15.42 -20.57
CA ASN A 172 -3.22 -13.94 -20.50
C ASN A 172 -3.06 -13.45 -19.05
N LYS A 173 -2.07 -13.97 -18.32
CA LYS A 173 -1.80 -13.55 -16.95
C LYS A 173 -0.88 -12.35 -16.95
N TYR A 174 -1.20 -11.36 -16.11
CA TYR A 174 -0.42 -10.16 -15.93
C TYR A 174 -0.45 -9.72 -14.47
N ASN A 175 0.49 -8.87 -14.09
CA ASN A 175 0.49 -8.25 -12.77
C ASN A 175 -0.25 -6.92 -12.86
N LEU A 176 -1.34 -6.79 -12.08
CA LEU A 176 -2.11 -5.57 -11.99
C LEU A 176 -1.63 -4.75 -10.80
N TYR A 177 -1.29 -3.49 -11.01
CA TYR A 177 -0.91 -2.57 -9.96
C TYR A 177 -1.81 -1.35 -9.91
N PHE A 178 -2.22 -0.97 -8.73
CA PHE A 178 -2.80 0.34 -8.44
C PHE A 178 -2.20 0.92 -7.16
N ARG A 179 -2.22 2.24 -7.04
CA ARG A 179 -1.74 2.93 -5.86
C ARG A 179 -2.67 4.08 -5.50
N ILE A 180 -3.09 4.11 -4.26
CA ILE A 180 -3.98 5.15 -3.73
C ILE A 180 -3.36 5.81 -2.51
N ARG A 181 -3.76 7.05 -2.24
CA ARG A 181 -3.48 7.79 -1.01
C ARG A 181 -4.75 8.03 -0.24
N ILE A 182 -4.73 7.73 1.05
CA ILE A 182 -5.75 8.12 2.01
C ILE A 182 -5.19 9.28 2.81
N SER A 183 -5.76 10.47 2.61
CA SER A 183 -5.31 11.71 3.23
C SER A 183 -6.13 12.05 4.48
N ASN A 184 -5.66 13.04 5.24
CA ASN A 184 -6.35 13.59 6.40
C ASN A 184 -6.63 12.56 7.51
N LEU A 185 -5.68 11.65 7.72
CA LEU A 185 -5.74 10.71 8.84
C LEU A 185 -5.64 11.45 10.17
N SER A 186 -6.45 11.03 11.13
CA SER A 186 -6.34 11.52 12.51
C SER A 186 -5.13 10.88 13.20
N GLU A 187 -4.69 11.48 14.29
CA GLU A 187 -3.58 10.95 15.09
C GLU A 187 -3.87 9.53 15.61
N ASN A 188 -5.14 9.24 15.89
CA ASN A 188 -5.55 7.95 16.47
C ASN A 188 -5.87 6.85 15.46
N ASP A 189 -5.86 7.15 14.16
CA ASP A 189 -6.22 6.15 13.13
C ASP A 189 -5.17 5.04 13.02
N LEU A 190 -3.89 5.39 13.05
CA LEU A 190 -2.78 4.46 12.91
C LEU A 190 -1.76 4.54 14.04
N CYS A 191 -1.82 5.57 14.86
CA CYS A 191 -0.86 5.82 15.93
C CYS A 191 -1.47 5.60 17.30
N PHE A 192 -0.63 5.19 18.22
CA PHE A 192 -0.91 5.19 19.66
C PHE A 192 0.07 6.16 20.32
N ASN A 193 -0.44 7.02 21.18
CA ASN A 193 0.41 7.83 22.03
C ASN A 193 0.81 6.97 23.24
N GLU A 194 2.08 6.70 23.41
CA GLU A 194 2.63 6.23 24.69
C GLU A 194 3.08 7.47 25.49
N ASP A 195 2.36 7.80 26.52
CA ASP A 195 2.91 8.67 27.56
C ASP A 195 3.98 7.86 28.29
N ILE A 196 5.25 8.08 27.94
CA ILE A 196 6.38 7.50 28.67
C ILE A 196 6.49 8.26 29.99
N SER A 197 5.57 7.95 30.90
CA SER A 197 5.37 8.68 32.17
C SER A 197 6.35 8.30 33.30
N ASN A 198 7.43 7.56 33.01
CA ASN A 198 8.29 7.07 34.07
C ASN A 198 9.51 7.95 34.40
N ASP A 199 9.83 8.96 33.58
CA ASP A 199 10.89 9.92 33.90
C ASP A 199 10.36 11.34 33.93
N PHE A 200 10.16 11.88 35.13
CA PHE A 200 9.55 13.17 35.42
C PHE A 200 10.20 14.39 34.73
N ILE A 201 11.41 14.24 34.19
CA ILE A 201 12.16 15.34 33.55
C ILE A 201 12.14 15.22 32.03
N GLN A 202 12.15 14.01 31.43
CA GLN A 202 12.14 13.84 29.96
C GLN A 202 10.72 13.94 29.38
N SER A 203 9.68 13.56 30.09
CA SER A 203 8.29 13.58 29.61
C SER A 203 7.74 14.98 29.35
N ALA A 204 8.34 16.02 29.92
CA ALA A 204 7.90 17.40 29.70
C ALA A 204 8.29 17.96 28.31
N PHE A 205 9.24 17.34 27.60
CA PHE A 205 9.81 17.87 26.37
C PHE A 205 9.78 16.92 25.18
N SER A 206 9.41 15.65 25.36
CA SER A 206 9.34 14.67 24.27
C SER A 206 8.01 13.92 24.26
N LYS A 207 7.41 13.78 23.09
CA LYS A 207 6.22 12.97 22.84
C LYS A 207 6.62 11.77 22.00
N SER A 208 6.32 10.57 22.48
CA SER A 208 6.50 9.35 21.69
C SER A 208 5.20 8.93 21.02
N GLU A 209 5.24 8.72 19.74
CA GLU A 209 4.13 8.18 18.97
C GLU A 209 4.56 6.82 18.38
N MET A 210 3.65 5.85 18.45
CA MET A 210 3.86 4.53 17.90
C MET A 210 2.85 4.27 16.79
N ALA A 211 3.32 4.00 15.58
CA ALA A 211 2.51 3.51 14.48
C ALA A 211 2.61 1.99 14.39
N GLU A 212 1.47 1.31 14.33
CA GLU A 212 1.39 -0.15 14.19
C GLU A 212 0.34 -0.52 13.16
N ILE A 213 0.73 -1.35 12.18
CA ILE A 213 -0.19 -1.90 11.18
C ILE A 213 -0.01 -3.41 11.12
N VAL A 214 -1.12 -4.14 11.25
CA VAL A 214 -1.17 -5.60 11.14
C VAL A 214 -1.93 -5.96 9.86
N PHE A 215 -1.32 -6.78 9.00
CA PHE A 215 -1.91 -7.16 7.72
C PHE A 215 -2.64 -8.49 7.80
N ASN A 216 -3.80 -8.55 7.15
CA ASN A 216 -4.65 -9.74 7.04
C ASN A 216 -4.95 -10.44 8.38
N ASP A 217 -5.06 -9.66 9.46
CA ASP A 217 -5.41 -10.19 10.78
C ASP A 217 -6.93 -10.26 10.98
N LYS A 218 -7.46 -11.46 10.93
CA LYS A 218 -8.89 -11.74 11.10
C LYS A 218 -9.38 -11.59 12.54
N ARG A 219 -8.47 -11.65 13.53
CA ARG A 219 -8.82 -11.63 14.97
C ARG A 219 -9.35 -10.29 15.44
N ASN A 220 -8.94 -9.21 14.78
CA ASN A 220 -9.32 -7.84 15.14
C ASN A 220 -10.63 -7.38 14.48
N ILE A 221 -11.23 -8.19 13.61
CA ILE A 221 -12.50 -7.91 12.95
C ILE A 221 -13.61 -8.51 13.82
N ASN A 222 -14.64 -7.72 14.16
CA ASN A 222 -15.79 -8.26 14.85
C ASN A 222 -16.59 -9.22 13.95
N HIS A 223 -17.39 -10.10 14.54
CA HIS A 223 -18.08 -11.17 13.82
C HIS A 223 -19.01 -10.66 12.71
N SER A 224 -19.77 -9.59 12.95
CA SER A 224 -20.72 -9.05 11.96
C SER A 224 -19.98 -8.40 10.77
N ASP A 225 -18.91 -7.65 11.03
CA ASP A 225 -18.08 -7.07 9.96
C ASP A 225 -17.38 -8.18 9.18
N PHE A 226 -16.88 -9.22 9.87
CA PHE A 226 -16.28 -10.38 9.21
C PHE A 226 -17.24 -11.06 8.24
N GLN A 227 -18.49 -11.30 8.65
CA GLN A 227 -19.51 -11.85 7.77
C GLN A 227 -19.80 -10.94 6.57
N THR A 228 -19.88 -9.63 6.79
CA THR A 228 -20.10 -8.65 5.72
C THR A 228 -18.96 -8.66 4.70
N ILE A 229 -17.71 -8.63 5.19
CA ILE A 229 -16.50 -8.60 4.37
C ILE A 229 -16.35 -9.89 3.56
N THR A 230 -16.58 -11.05 4.17
CA THR A 230 -16.31 -12.36 3.57
C THR A 230 -17.48 -12.97 2.83
N ARG A 231 -18.64 -12.32 2.79
CA ARG A 231 -19.84 -12.83 2.14
C ARG A 231 -19.63 -13.18 0.66
N GLU A 232 -18.88 -12.32 -0.05
CA GLU A 232 -18.62 -12.45 -1.49
C GLU A 232 -17.14 -12.32 -1.84
N ARG A 233 -16.26 -12.21 -0.83
CA ARG A 233 -14.84 -11.93 -1.01
C ARG A 233 -13.98 -12.91 -0.26
N SER A 234 -12.82 -13.17 -0.82
CA SER A 234 -11.77 -13.97 -0.21
C SER A 234 -10.56 -13.12 0.14
N PHE A 235 -9.87 -13.47 1.24
CA PHE A 235 -8.61 -12.84 1.58
C PHE A 235 -7.55 -13.17 0.52
N ILE A 236 -6.80 -12.15 0.11
CA ILE A 236 -5.64 -12.31 -0.77
C ILE A 236 -4.49 -12.90 0.04
N THR A 237 -3.76 -13.83 -0.56
CA THR A 237 -2.47 -14.29 -0.02
C THR A 237 -1.42 -13.22 -0.25
N LEU A 238 -0.81 -12.70 0.81
CA LEU A 238 0.23 -11.69 0.70
C LEU A 238 1.59 -12.38 0.53
N SER A 239 2.17 -12.27 -0.66
CA SER A 239 3.48 -12.84 -0.99
C SER A 239 4.63 -11.97 -0.48
N LYS A 240 4.44 -10.64 -0.52
CA LYS A 240 5.40 -9.66 -0.02
C LYS A 240 4.70 -8.44 0.54
N ILE A 241 5.25 -7.88 1.62
CA ILE A 241 4.81 -6.62 2.21
C ILE A 241 6.04 -5.72 2.35
N ASP A 242 5.98 -4.56 1.72
CA ASP A 242 6.93 -3.48 1.90
C ASP A 242 6.23 -2.36 2.67
N PHE A 243 6.67 -2.10 3.89
CA PHE A 243 6.15 -1.04 4.74
C PHE A 243 7.18 0.08 4.84
N PHE A 244 6.74 1.31 4.61
CA PHE A 244 7.54 2.51 4.72
C PHE A 244 6.94 3.45 5.75
N PHE A 245 7.76 3.94 6.64
CA PHE A 245 7.45 5.07 7.46
C PHE A 245 8.27 6.27 6.97
N SER A 246 7.57 7.36 6.62
CA SER A 246 8.23 8.55 6.08
C SER A 246 7.86 9.77 6.94
N GLY A 247 8.88 10.42 7.46
CA GLY A 247 8.76 11.54 8.37
C GLY A 247 9.78 12.65 8.09
N SER A 248 9.77 13.68 8.94
CA SER A 248 10.79 14.73 8.89
C SER A 248 12.14 14.20 9.32
N SER A 249 13.20 14.62 8.66
CA SER A 249 14.58 14.31 9.06
C SER A 249 14.98 14.94 10.42
N GLU A 250 14.12 15.81 10.98
CA GLU A 250 14.34 16.43 12.29
C GLU A 250 13.80 15.55 13.44
N GLU A 251 13.09 14.46 13.14
CA GLU A 251 12.53 13.55 14.12
C GLU A 251 13.41 12.32 14.28
N GLU A 252 13.63 11.92 15.52
CA GLU A 252 14.33 10.68 15.81
C GLU A 252 13.36 9.50 15.74
N THR A 253 13.70 8.47 14.97
CA THR A 253 12.92 7.25 14.87
C THR A 253 13.55 6.16 15.72
N VAL A 254 12.82 5.74 16.75
CA VAL A 254 13.19 4.62 17.59
C VAL A 254 12.49 3.37 17.08
N THR A 255 13.25 2.41 16.56
CA THR A 255 12.69 1.17 16.04
C THR A 255 12.30 0.24 17.16
N GLY A 256 11.05 -0.26 17.15
CA GLY A 256 10.53 -1.08 18.24
C GLY A 256 10.73 -2.59 18.08
N SER A 257 10.10 -3.22 17.09
CA SER A 257 9.97 -4.68 17.03
C SER A 257 10.97 -5.39 16.12
N SER A 258 11.45 -4.71 15.09
CA SER A 258 12.46 -5.24 14.16
C SER A 258 13.30 -4.10 13.58
N PRO A 259 14.57 -4.34 13.27
CA PRO A 259 15.38 -3.36 12.55
C PRO A 259 14.77 -3.11 11.17
N PHE A 260 14.89 -1.88 10.68
CA PHE A 260 14.53 -1.55 9.30
C PHE A 260 15.55 -2.17 8.33
N ASN A 261 15.10 -2.46 7.12
CA ASN A 261 15.96 -2.98 6.05
C ASN A 261 16.83 -1.89 5.46
N ASP A 262 16.25 -0.69 5.31
CA ASP A 262 16.90 0.46 4.70
C ASP A 262 16.32 1.77 5.23
N CYS A 263 17.10 2.86 5.11
CA CYS A 263 16.68 4.21 5.44
C CYS A 263 17.25 5.18 4.42
N GLU A 264 16.38 5.90 3.72
CA GLU A 264 16.75 6.79 2.63
C GLU A 264 16.28 8.22 2.89
N LEU A 265 17.13 9.18 2.56
CA LEU A 265 16.75 10.59 2.44
C LEU A 265 16.09 10.78 1.07
N LEU A 266 14.79 11.10 1.06
CA LEU A 266 14.05 11.28 -0.18
C LEU A 266 14.57 12.50 -0.95
N ASP A 267 14.88 12.29 -2.23
CA ASP A 267 15.26 13.38 -3.14
C ASP A 267 14.07 14.32 -3.35
N SER A 268 14.24 15.58 -2.95
CA SER A 268 13.17 16.58 -2.97
C SER A 268 12.65 16.87 -4.38
N ASP A 269 13.49 16.77 -5.41
CA ASP A 269 13.11 17.08 -6.79
C ASP A 269 12.34 15.90 -7.41
N LEU A 270 12.79 14.69 -7.17
CA LEU A 270 12.14 13.47 -7.64
C LEU A 270 10.76 13.26 -6.98
N TRP A 271 10.67 13.52 -5.67
CA TRP A 271 9.45 13.29 -4.90
C TRP A 271 8.48 14.48 -4.88
N LYS A 272 8.86 15.62 -5.48
CA LYS A 272 8.09 16.86 -5.43
C LYS A 272 6.64 16.70 -5.87
N ASP A 273 6.41 16.10 -7.03
CA ASP A 273 5.06 15.95 -7.60
C ASP A 273 4.25 14.94 -6.78
N TYR A 274 4.88 13.86 -6.34
CA TYR A 274 4.26 12.87 -5.48
C TYR A 274 3.84 13.45 -4.11
N LEU A 275 4.65 14.32 -3.53
CA LEU A 275 4.38 14.98 -2.25
C LEU A 275 3.55 16.25 -2.38
N SER A 276 3.28 16.75 -3.59
CA SER A 276 2.56 18.01 -3.84
C SER A 276 1.15 18.04 -3.22
N GLY A 277 0.51 16.87 -3.10
CA GLY A 277 -0.79 16.73 -2.45
C GLY A 277 -0.74 16.71 -0.92
N LEU A 278 0.46 16.71 -0.32
CA LEU A 278 0.65 16.75 1.14
C LEU A 278 1.03 18.18 1.55
N ASN A 279 0.21 18.77 2.43
CA ASN A 279 0.51 20.09 2.98
C ASN A 279 1.66 19.98 4.00
N THR A 280 2.91 19.94 3.50
CA THR A 280 4.10 19.80 4.34
C THR A 280 5.00 21.01 4.31
N SER A 281 5.65 21.29 5.44
CA SER A 281 6.75 22.25 5.55
C SER A 281 8.14 21.60 5.48
N SER A 282 8.20 20.28 5.52
CA SER A 282 9.47 19.56 5.51
C SER A 282 10.15 19.71 4.17
N LYS A 283 11.41 20.09 4.20
CA LYS A 283 12.30 20.15 3.03
C LYS A 283 13.06 18.85 2.84
N LYS A 284 13.17 18.05 3.89
CA LYS A 284 13.92 16.79 3.89
C LYS A 284 13.08 15.74 4.61
N CYS A 285 12.79 14.67 3.93
CA CYS A 285 12.04 13.54 4.46
C CYS A 285 12.94 12.31 4.49
N LEU A 286 12.94 11.62 5.62
CA LEU A 286 13.54 10.29 5.75
C LEU A 286 12.45 9.23 5.59
N SER A 287 12.74 8.21 4.81
CA SER A 287 11.88 7.04 4.65
C SER A 287 12.60 5.81 5.18
N TYR A 288 11.99 5.17 6.16
CA TYR A 288 12.45 3.91 6.74
C TYR A 288 11.67 2.77 6.11
N HIS A 289 12.36 1.72 5.70
CA HIS A 289 11.79 0.60 4.96
C HIS A 289 11.91 -0.71 5.73
N TRP A 290 10.80 -1.43 5.84
CA TRP A 290 10.71 -2.82 6.31
C TRP A 290 10.13 -3.67 5.20
N SER A 291 10.72 -4.83 4.97
CA SER A 291 10.23 -5.78 3.96
C SER A 291 10.07 -7.16 4.58
N VAL A 292 8.94 -7.78 4.32
CA VAL A 292 8.67 -9.18 4.64
C VAL A 292 8.30 -9.92 3.36
N ASP A 293 9.07 -10.94 3.03
CA ASP A 293 8.90 -11.76 1.84
C ASP A 293 8.71 -13.22 2.26
N GLU A 294 7.53 -13.78 2.02
CA GLU A 294 7.23 -15.17 2.38
C GLU A 294 8.02 -16.18 1.55
N SER A 295 8.44 -15.82 0.34
CA SER A 295 9.22 -16.70 -0.54
C SER A 295 10.62 -16.97 0.00
N ARG A 296 11.17 -16.04 0.80
CA ARG A 296 12.51 -16.11 1.39
C ARG A 296 12.58 -16.84 2.74
N LYS A 297 11.43 -17.15 3.34
CA LYS A 297 11.42 -17.99 4.54
C LYS A 297 11.78 -19.40 4.12
N ASN A 298 13.04 -19.80 4.40
CA ASN A 298 13.47 -21.19 4.30
C ASN A 298 12.40 -22.09 4.92
N LYS A 299 12.08 -23.21 4.25
CA LYS A 299 11.02 -24.19 4.55
C LYS A 299 11.09 -24.87 5.93
N VAL A 300 11.62 -24.20 6.94
CA VAL A 300 11.72 -24.73 8.30
C VAL A 300 10.75 -23.97 9.20
N PHE A 301 9.65 -24.64 9.51
CA PHE A 301 8.68 -24.31 10.56
C PHE A 301 7.88 -23.01 10.40
N PHE A 302 6.75 -23.07 9.70
CA PHE A 302 5.46 -22.65 10.24
C PHE A 302 4.36 -23.03 9.25
N LYS A 303 3.91 -24.28 9.39
CA LYS A 303 2.64 -24.75 8.87
C LYS A 303 1.55 -24.22 9.80
N THR A 304 1.27 -22.94 9.75
CA THR A 304 0.11 -22.35 10.39
C THR A 304 -0.50 -21.33 9.45
N VAL A 305 -1.75 -21.53 9.15
CA VAL A 305 -2.62 -20.98 8.12
C VAL A 305 -2.88 -19.47 8.22
N TYR A 306 -2.21 -18.71 9.08
CA TYR A 306 -2.45 -17.29 9.29
C TYR A 306 -1.15 -16.55 9.59
N SER A 307 -0.42 -16.11 8.57
CA SER A 307 0.67 -15.16 8.78
C SER A 307 0.11 -13.74 8.91
N SER A 308 -0.11 -13.28 10.12
CA SER A 308 -0.27 -11.85 10.37
C SER A 308 1.12 -11.22 10.50
N HIS A 309 1.41 -10.19 9.69
CA HIS A 309 2.64 -9.43 9.79
C HIS A 309 2.36 -8.13 10.54
N ASN A 310 3.20 -7.82 11.52
CA ASN A 310 3.08 -6.66 12.37
C ASN A 310 4.29 -5.75 12.17
N PHE A 311 4.03 -4.50 11.76
CA PHE A 311 5.02 -3.44 11.64
C PHE A 311 4.77 -2.39 12.72
N LYS A 312 5.78 -2.15 13.54
CA LYS A 312 5.72 -1.23 14.67
C LYS A 312 6.87 -0.23 14.57
N VAL A 313 6.54 1.04 14.51
CA VAL A 313 7.49 2.14 14.45
C VAL A 313 7.16 3.12 15.56
N THR A 314 8.16 3.49 16.35
CA THR A 314 8.06 4.51 17.39
C THR A 314 8.86 5.73 16.95
N THR A 315 8.27 6.93 17.03
CA THR A 315 8.95 8.19 16.75
C THR A 315 8.97 9.04 18.00
N GLN A 316 10.10 9.68 18.27
CA GLN A 316 10.21 10.70 19.32
C GLN A 316 10.33 12.07 18.65
N VAL A 317 9.59 13.01 19.16
CA VAL A 317 9.63 14.42 18.75
C VAL A 317 10.29 15.19 19.90
N PRO A 318 11.46 15.80 19.67
CA PRO A 318 12.14 16.61 20.68
C PRO A 318 11.37 17.88 21.04
#